data_de76224c03ebf236bc78a99aae985285
#
_entry.id   de76224c03ebf236bc78a99aae985285
#
_cell.length_a   1.000
_cell.length_b   1.000
_cell.length_c   1.000
_cell.angle_alpha   90.00
_cell.angle_beta   90.00
_cell.angle_gamma   90.00
#
_symmetry.space_group_name_H-M   'P 1'
#
loop_
_entity.id
_entity.type
_entity.pdbx_description
1 polymer ?
#
loop_
_entity_poly.entity_id
_entity_poly.type
_entity_poly.pdbx_seq_one_letter_code
_entity_poly.pdbx_strand_id
1 'polypeptide(L)'
;MVMRKMTALLTFVLIICLLPAAAFAKTFKEGDKDWKIMVTQQKLKTLGYATDRTDGKFSKATADSLKNFQKKHKLKANGRLDDKTYKKVTWEAFKKEGITNVKGRDVVKTASKYKGTPYKFGGTTPKGFDCSAYVQYVFGKHRAQLPRTAAV
;
A
#
# COMPACT_ATOMS: atom_id res chain seq x y z
N MET A 1 15.61 -9.50 53.66
CA MET A 1 14.79 -10.39 52.80
C MET A 1 13.86 -9.63 51.85
N VAL A 2 13.56 -8.36 52.07
CA VAL A 2 12.65 -7.53 51.24
C VAL A 2 13.32 -6.98 49.99
N MET A 3 14.61 -6.62 50.00
CA MET A 3 15.33 -6.04 48.85
C MET A 3 15.52 -6.98 47.64
N ARG A 4 15.64 -8.32 47.86
CA ARG A 4 15.76 -9.29 46.75
C ARG A 4 14.48 -9.48 45.93
N LYS A 5 13.31 -9.24 46.53
CA LYS A 5 12.01 -9.37 45.83
C LYS A 5 11.66 -8.12 44.98
N MET A 6 12.17 -6.94 45.35
CA MET A 6 11.95 -5.71 44.55
C MET A 6 12.78 -5.68 43.27
N THR A 7 14.02 -6.20 43.28
CA THR A 7 14.85 -6.28 42.07
C THR A 7 14.29 -7.24 41.04
N ALA A 8 13.70 -8.38 41.46
CA ALA A 8 13.06 -9.32 40.57
C ALA A 8 11.79 -8.76 39.90
N LEU A 9 11.02 -7.94 40.62
CA LEU A 9 9.82 -7.29 40.10
C LEU A 9 10.17 -6.18 39.08
N LEU A 10 11.24 -5.42 39.36
CA LEU A 10 11.70 -4.35 38.45
C LEU A 10 12.26 -4.89 37.13
N THR A 11 12.96 -6.02 37.17
CA THR A 11 13.49 -6.68 35.96
C THR A 11 12.37 -7.30 35.12
N PHE A 12 11.29 -7.80 35.75
CA PHE A 12 10.14 -8.36 35.01
C PHE A 12 9.33 -7.28 34.29
N VAL A 13 9.16 -6.10 34.89
CA VAL A 13 8.48 -4.96 34.27
C VAL A 13 9.30 -4.37 33.13
N LEU A 14 10.64 -4.36 33.23
CA LEU A 14 11.52 -3.84 32.17
C LEU A 14 11.54 -4.73 30.91
N ILE A 15 11.37 -6.04 31.08
CA ILE A 15 11.31 -7.00 29.96
C ILE A 15 10.02 -6.87 29.16
N ILE A 16 8.90 -6.48 29.80
CA ILE A 16 7.61 -6.29 29.12
C ILE A 16 7.62 -5.04 28.22
N CYS A 17 8.41 -4.01 28.54
CA CYS A 17 8.55 -2.79 27.73
C CYS A 17 9.45 -2.96 26.49
N LEU A 18 10.14 -4.08 26.34
CA LEU A 18 11.03 -4.38 25.20
C LEU A 18 10.40 -5.28 24.13
N LEU A 19 9.07 -5.53 24.21
CA LEU A 19 8.38 -6.19 23.09
C LEU A 19 8.36 -5.21 21.91
N PRO A 20 9.00 -5.58 20.80
CA PRO A 20 9.04 -4.69 19.64
C PRO A 20 7.60 -4.44 19.16
N ALA A 21 7.28 -3.17 18.88
CA ALA A 21 6.00 -2.74 18.30
C ALA A 21 5.65 -3.43 16.95
N ALA A 22 6.50 -4.33 16.48
CA ALA A 22 6.29 -5.18 15.32
C ALA A 22 5.19 -6.25 15.51
N ALA A 23 4.65 -6.43 16.73
CA ALA A 23 3.69 -7.51 17.03
C ALA A 23 2.26 -7.27 16.50
N PHE A 24 1.95 -6.09 15.92
CA PHE A 24 0.60 -5.75 15.46
C PHE A 24 0.45 -5.53 13.95
N ALA A 25 1.43 -5.88 13.14
CA ALA A 25 1.30 -5.83 11.70
C ALA A 25 0.31 -6.91 11.22
N LYS A 26 -0.89 -6.49 10.83
CA LYS A 26 -1.94 -7.40 10.35
C LYS A 26 -1.44 -8.14 9.11
N THR A 27 -1.44 -9.47 9.16
CA THR A 27 -1.13 -10.35 8.04
C THR A 27 -2.42 -10.94 7.51
N PHE A 28 -2.70 -10.73 6.22
CA PHE A 28 -3.91 -11.24 5.57
C PHE A 28 -3.67 -12.61 4.93
N LYS A 29 -4.70 -13.44 4.94
CA LYS A 29 -4.75 -14.80 4.41
C LYS A 29 -6.07 -15.06 3.70
N GLU A 30 -6.21 -16.22 3.09
CA GLU A 30 -7.45 -16.67 2.45
C GLU A 30 -8.65 -16.55 3.39
N GLY A 31 -9.75 -16.01 2.86
CA GLY A 31 -10.99 -15.72 3.57
C GLY A 31 -11.07 -14.27 4.12
N ASP A 32 -9.96 -13.58 4.29
CA ASP A 32 -9.97 -12.20 4.79
C ASP A 32 -10.54 -11.22 3.74
N LYS A 33 -11.08 -10.08 4.24
CA LYS A 33 -11.55 -8.97 3.40
C LYS A 33 -10.98 -7.65 3.92
N ASP A 34 -10.32 -6.88 3.03
CA ASP A 34 -9.72 -5.60 3.37
C ASP A 34 -9.38 -4.81 2.10
N TRP A 35 -9.36 -3.48 2.20
CA TRP A 35 -8.96 -2.60 1.09
C TRP A 35 -7.50 -2.83 0.64
N LYS A 36 -6.59 -3.19 1.56
CA LYS A 36 -5.19 -3.53 1.21
C LYS A 36 -5.12 -4.77 0.31
N ILE A 37 -6.04 -5.71 0.48
CA ILE A 37 -6.15 -6.89 -0.39
C ILE A 37 -6.57 -6.44 -1.79
N MET A 38 -7.59 -5.58 -1.91
CA MET A 38 -8.03 -5.03 -3.20
C MET A 38 -6.89 -4.32 -3.93
N VAL A 39 -6.19 -3.42 -3.26
CA VAL A 39 -5.00 -2.74 -3.85
C VAL A 39 -3.95 -3.75 -4.28
N THR A 40 -3.67 -4.76 -3.46
CA THR A 40 -2.68 -5.80 -3.79
C THR A 40 -3.09 -6.60 -5.02
N GLN A 41 -4.36 -6.99 -5.13
CA GLN A 41 -4.90 -7.71 -6.29
C GLN A 41 -4.74 -6.88 -7.57
N GLN A 42 -5.10 -5.59 -7.53
CA GLN A 42 -4.91 -4.68 -8.67
C GLN A 42 -3.43 -4.56 -9.07
N LYS A 43 -2.54 -4.39 -8.08
CA LYS A 43 -1.10 -4.25 -8.35
C LYS A 43 -0.48 -5.56 -8.84
N LEU A 44 -0.92 -6.72 -8.36
CA LEU A 44 -0.51 -8.02 -8.90
C LEU A 44 -0.94 -8.16 -10.37
N LYS A 45 -2.17 -7.75 -10.72
CA LYS A 45 -2.65 -7.73 -12.10
C LYS A 45 -1.78 -6.80 -12.98
N THR A 46 -1.46 -5.59 -12.52
CA THR A 46 -0.53 -4.67 -13.19
C THR A 46 0.83 -5.33 -13.43
N LEU A 47 1.32 -6.12 -12.48
CA LEU A 47 2.59 -6.83 -12.58
C LEU A 47 2.54 -8.09 -13.48
N GLY A 48 1.34 -8.51 -13.92
CA GLY A 48 1.13 -9.67 -14.79
C GLY A 48 0.92 -10.98 -14.03
N TYR A 49 0.57 -10.91 -12.73
CA TYR A 49 0.16 -12.09 -11.98
C TYR A 49 -1.35 -12.33 -12.14
N ALA A 50 -1.74 -13.59 -12.29
CA ALA A 50 -3.14 -13.96 -12.42
C ALA A 50 -3.88 -13.73 -11.09
N THR A 51 -4.93 -12.92 -11.12
CA THR A 51 -5.88 -12.75 -10.01
C THR A 51 -7.29 -12.96 -10.55
N ASP A 52 -8.10 -13.72 -9.82
CA ASP A 52 -9.49 -14.00 -10.20
C ASP A 52 -10.42 -12.81 -9.95
N ARG A 53 -10.01 -11.91 -9.05
CA ARG A 53 -10.81 -10.76 -8.61
C ARG A 53 -9.94 -9.61 -8.10
N THR A 54 -10.57 -8.44 -7.95
CA THR A 54 -9.96 -7.23 -7.38
C THR A 54 -10.94 -6.56 -6.39
N ASP A 55 -11.70 -7.37 -5.67
CA ASP A 55 -12.81 -6.95 -4.79
C ASP A 55 -12.42 -6.85 -3.30
N GLY A 56 -11.16 -7.10 -3.00
CA GLY A 56 -10.65 -7.07 -1.62
C GLY A 56 -10.94 -8.34 -0.81
N LYS A 57 -11.52 -9.40 -1.42
CA LYS A 57 -11.65 -10.72 -0.79
C LYS A 57 -10.44 -11.56 -1.14
N PHE A 58 -9.76 -12.08 -0.12
CA PHE A 58 -8.56 -12.89 -0.29
C PHE A 58 -8.94 -14.31 -0.74
N SER A 59 -8.79 -14.60 -2.02
CA SER A 59 -9.07 -15.92 -2.60
C SER A 59 -7.81 -16.79 -2.65
N LYS A 60 -7.99 -18.08 -2.95
CA LYS A 60 -6.89 -19.01 -3.24
C LYS A 60 -6.03 -18.50 -4.41
N ALA A 61 -6.64 -17.96 -5.48
CA ALA A 61 -5.91 -17.38 -6.61
C ALA A 61 -5.05 -16.19 -6.19
N THR A 62 -5.55 -15.35 -5.27
CA THR A 62 -4.75 -14.26 -4.66
C THR A 62 -3.56 -14.82 -3.88
N ALA A 63 -3.76 -15.89 -3.09
CA ALA A 63 -2.68 -16.54 -2.34
C ALA A 63 -1.60 -17.12 -3.27
N ASP A 64 -2.01 -17.81 -4.33
CA ASP A 64 -1.09 -18.42 -5.31
C ASP A 64 -0.28 -17.35 -6.06
N SER A 65 -0.93 -16.26 -6.47
CA SER A 65 -0.27 -15.12 -7.10
C SER A 65 0.73 -14.43 -6.18
N LEU A 66 0.37 -14.24 -4.90
CA LEU A 66 1.29 -13.71 -3.90
C LEU A 66 2.48 -14.64 -3.68
N LYS A 67 2.25 -15.96 -3.60
CA LYS A 67 3.31 -16.95 -3.44
C LYS A 67 4.31 -16.90 -4.60
N ASN A 68 3.83 -16.79 -5.83
CA ASN A 68 4.66 -16.65 -7.03
C ASN A 68 5.44 -15.32 -7.02
N PHE A 69 4.77 -14.21 -6.66
CA PHE A 69 5.42 -12.92 -6.49
C PHE A 69 6.52 -12.97 -5.41
N GLN A 70 6.19 -13.52 -4.24
CA GLN A 70 7.13 -13.66 -3.11
C GLN A 70 8.37 -14.47 -3.51
N LYS A 71 8.18 -15.60 -4.21
CA LYS A 71 9.28 -16.41 -4.75
C LYS A 71 10.21 -15.60 -5.63
N LYS A 72 9.64 -14.90 -6.63
CA LYS A 72 10.40 -14.07 -7.58
C LYS A 72 11.19 -12.95 -6.88
N HIS A 73 10.66 -12.40 -5.81
CA HIS A 73 11.29 -11.29 -5.08
C HIS A 73 12.04 -11.70 -3.80
N LYS A 74 12.36 -13.01 -3.65
CA LYS A 74 13.13 -13.56 -2.52
C LYS A 74 12.50 -13.22 -1.15
N LEU A 75 11.17 -13.17 -1.09
CA LEU A 75 10.39 -13.06 0.14
C LEU A 75 9.99 -14.46 0.64
N LYS A 76 9.48 -14.55 1.88
CA LYS A 76 8.90 -15.79 2.39
C LYS A 76 7.67 -16.15 1.55
N ALA A 77 7.78 -17.22 0.75
CA ALA A 77 6.75 -17.63 -0.21
C ALA A 77 5.61 -18.44 0.47
N ASN A 78 4.89 -17.77 1.38
CA ASN A 78 3.80 -18.37 2.16
C ASN A 78 2.39 -18.01 1.63
N GLY A 79 2.29 -17.20 0.58
CA GLY A 79 1.02 -16.75 0.00
C GLY A 79 0.22 -15.82 0.89
N ARG A 80 0.77 -15.31 1.99
CA ARG A 80 0.12 -14.35 2.89
C ARG A 80 0.55 -12.93 2.57
N LEU A 81 -0.31 -11.97 2.84
CA LEU A 81 -0.03 -10.56 2.65
C LEU A 81 0.35 -9.93 3.99
N ASP A 82 1.63 -9.88 4.28
CA ASP A 82 2.21 -9.07 5.36
C ASP A 82 2.63 -7.69 4.86
N ASP A 83 3.00 -6.79 5.76
CA ASP A 83 3.42 -5.42 5.41
C ASP A 83 4.64 -5.39 4.48
N LYS A 84 5.57 -6.33 4.63
CA LYS A 84 6.75 -6.44 3.78
C LYS A 84 6.37 -6.81 2.35
N THR A 85 5.48 -7.77 2.20
CA THR A 85 4.94 -8.20 0.90
C THR A 85 4.11 -7.07 0.28
N TYR A 86 3.22 -6.43 1.04
CA TYR A 86 2.40 -5.30 0.57
C TYR A 86 3.28 -4.15 0.02
N LYS A 87 4.26 -3.70 0.79
CA LYS A 87 5.20 -2.66 0.37
C LYS A 87 5.96 -3.07 -0.90
N LYS A 88 6.38 -4.33 -1.00
CA LYS A 88 7.12 -4.81 -2.17
C LYS A 88 6.24 -4.89 -3.42
N VAL A 89 5.01 -5.39 -3.32
CA VAL A 89 4.04 -5.45 -4.43
C VAL A 89 3.75 -4.04 -4.95
N THR A 90 3.42 -3.11 -4.06
CA THR A 90 3.10 -1.73 -4.44
C THR A 90 4.29 -1.02 -5.05
N TRP A 91 5.49 -1.21 -4.52
CA TRP A 91 6.71 -0.61 -5.06
C TRP A 91 7.04 -1.12 -6.47
N GLU A 92 6.98 -2.44 -6.70
CA GLU A 92 7.25 -3.02 -8.02
C GLU A 92 6.21 -2.57 -9.06
N ALA A 93 4.94 -2.47 -8.67
CA ALA A 93 3.90 -1.94 -9.54
C ALA A 93 4.14 -0.46 -9.87
N PHE A 94 4.49 0.37 -8.89
CA PHE A 94 4.82 1.78 -9.12
C PHE A 94 6.02 1.96 -10.05
N LYS A 95 7.04 1.11 -9.95
CA LYS A 95 8.15 1.11 -10.91
C LYS A 95 7.67 0.83 -12.33
N LYS A 96 6.82 -0.18 -12.50
CA LYS A 96 6.26 -0.54 -13.81
C LYS A 96 5.37 0.57 -14.37
N GLU A 97 4.64 1.28 -13.51
CA GLU A 97 3.80 2.42 -13.86
C GLU A 97 4.59 3.74 -14.06
N GLY A 98 5.92 3.73 -13.89
CA GLY A 98 6.78 4.91 -14.07
C GLY A 98 6.68 5.95 -12.95
N ILE A 99 6.08 5.59 -11.79
CA ILE A 99 5.79 6.54 -10.69
C ILE A 99 6.99 6.73 -9.73
N THR A 100 8.03 5.94 -9.86
CA THR A 100 9.14 5.89 -8.88
C THR A 100 10.06 7.11 -8.85
N ASN A 101 10.05 7.93 -9.88
CA ASN A 101 10.89 9.13 -9.96
C ASN A 101 10.18 10.39 -9.41
N VAL A 102 9.00 10.23 -8.84
CA VAL A 102 8.18 11.33 -8.34
C VAL A 102 8.49 11.57 -6.86
N LYS A 103 9.07 12.73 -6.57
CA LYS A 103 9.29 13.16 -5.17
C LYS A 103 7.96 13.65 -4.59
N GLY A 104 7.46 13.02 -3.54
CA GLY A 104 6.19 13.36 -2.91
C GLY A 104 6.07 14.85 -2.53
N ARG A 105 7.18 15.47 -2.09
CA ARG A 105 7.24 16.91 -1.81
C ARG A 105 6.89 17.77 -3.02
N ASP A 106 7.40 17.40 -4.20
CA ASP A 106 7.16 18.15 -5.44
C ASP A 106 5.73 17.99 -5.91
N VAL A 107 5.14 16.79 -5.71
CA VAL A 107 3.72 16.54 -5.96
C VAL A 107 2.85 17.43 -5.08
N VAL A 108 3.12 17.46 -3.76
CA VAL A 108 2.38 18.30 -2.81
C VAL A 108 2.51 19.77 -3.17
N LYS A 109 3.71 20.25 -3.52
CA LYS A 109 3.93 21.63 -3.97
C LYS A 109 3.14 21.96 -5.24
N THR A 110 3.07 21.03 -6.18
CA THR A 110 2.27 21.18 -7.40
C THR A 110 0.78 21.17 -7.08
N ALA A 111 0.31 20.23 -6.26
CA ALA A 111 -1.08 20.16 -5.82
C ALA A 111 -1.54 21.47 -5.15
N SER A 112 -0.72 22.03 -4.27
CA SER A 112 -1.03 23.28 -3.56
C SER A 112 -1.26 24.48 -4.47
N LYS A 113 -0.67 24.50 -5.68
CA LYS A 113 -0.90 25.59 -6.66
C LYS A 113 -2.32 25.61 -7.23
N TYR A 114 -3.00 24.48 -7.17
CA TYR A 114 -4.38 24.31 -7.68
C TYR A 114 -5.41 24.18 -6.55
N LYS A 115 -5.01 24.48 -5.31
CA LYS A 115 -5.92 24.57 -4.18
C LYS A 115 -6.94 25.69 -4.45
N GLY A 116 -8.23 25.39 -4.24
CA GLY A 116 -9.31 26.32 -4.51
C GLY A 116 -9.86 26.28 -5.95
N THR A 117 -9.31 25.46 -6.85
CA THR A 117 -9.95 25.21 -8.15
C THR A 117 -11.35 24.63 -7.96
N PRO A 118 -12.40 25.14 -8.64
CA PRO A 118 -13.76 24.65 -8.49
C PRO A 118 -13.89 23.18 -8.86
N TYR A 119 -14.74 22.46 -8.14
CA TYR A 119 -15.15 21.13 -8.57
C TYR A 119 -16.02 21.20 -9.80
N LYS A 120 -15.72 20.42 -10.82
CA LYS A 120 -16.54 20.26 -12.03
C LYS A 120 -16.57 18.78 -12.41
N PHE A 121 -17.75 18.19 -12.44
CA PHE A 121 -17.92 16.80 -12.87
C PHE A 121 -17.36 16.60 -14.29
N GLY A 122 -16.47 15.62 -14.47
CA GLY A 122 -15.77 15.39 -15.74
C GLY A 122 -14.74 16.46 -16.12
N GLY A 123 -14.52 17.47 -15.28
CA GLY A 123 -13.53 18.53 -15.50
C GLY A 123 -12.10 18.02 -15.40
N THR A 124 -11.24 18.44 -16.33
CA THR A 124 -9.84 17.95 -16.45
C THR A 124 -8.80 19.06 -16.47
N THR A 125 -9.20 20.30 -16.26
CA THR A 125 -8.33 21.49 -16.40
C THR A 125 -8.36 22.37 -15.14
N PRO A 126 -7.40 23.29 -14.99
CA PRO A 126 -7.40 24.26 -13.88
C PRO A 126 -8.64 25.17 -13.80
N LYS A 127 -9.50 25.18 -14.79
CA LYS A 127 -10.80 25.87 -14.76
C LYS A 127 -11.88 25.10 -14.01
N GLY A 128 -11.62 23.83 -13.68
CA GLY A 128 -12.45 22.93 -12.90
C GLY A 128 -12.00 21.51 -13.04
N PHE A 129 -11.88 20.79 -11.92
CA PHE A 129 -11.49 19.39 -11.85
C PHE A 129 -12.56 18.53 -11.21
N ASP A 130 -12.69 17.29 -11.65
CA ASP A 130 -13.18 16.25 -10.76
C ASP A 130 -12.05 15.65 -9.91
N CYS A 131 -12.37 14.81 -8.93
CA CYS A 131 -11.40 14.25 -7.97
C CYS A 131 -10.26 13.47 -8.65
N SER A 132 -10.57 12.65 -9.64
CA SER A 132 -9.56 11.83 -10.33
C SER A 132 -8.73 12.63 -11.32
N ALA A 133 -9.34 13.59 -12.02
CA ALA A 133 -8.63 14.45 -12.95
C ALA A 133 -7.64 15.39 -12.25
N TYR A 134 -8.00 15.91 -11.08
CA TYR A 134 -7.06 16.68 -10.28
C TYR A 134 -5.80 15.89 -9.94
N VAL A 135 -5.96 14.67 -9.45
CA VAL A 135 -4.84 13.78 -9.12
C VAL A 135 -4.02 13.47 -10.37
N GLN A 136 -4.66 13.07 -11.47
CA GLN A 136 -3.98 12.83 -12.75
C GLN A 136 -3.20 14.05 -13.24
N TYR A 137 -3.81 15.22 -13.20
CA TYR A 137 -3.17 16.46 -13.65
C TYR A 137 -1.91 16.77 -12.85
N VAL A 138 -2.00 16.67 -11.51
CA VAL A 138 -0.86 16.92 -10.62
C VAL A 138 0.27 15.92 -10.87
N PHE A 139 -0.03 14.62 -10.92
CA PHE A 139 0.98 13.59 -11.19
C PHE A 139 1.53 13.65 -12.62
N GLY A 140 0.71 14.03 -13.60
CA GLY A 140 1.13 14.24 -14.98
C GLY A 140 2.20 15.32 -15.14
N LYS A 141 2.17 16.39 -14.31
CA LYS A 141 3.24 17.39 -14.27
C LYS A 141 4.59 16.82 -13.83
N HIS A 142 4.60 15.66 -13.20
CA HIS A 142 5.79 14.94 -12.75
C HIS A 142 6.09 13.69 -13.60
N ARG A 143 5.56 13.63 -14.84
CA ARG A 143 5.75 12.51 -15.78
C ARG A 143 5.23 11.17 -15.27
N ALA A 144 4.31 11.18 -14.30
CA ALA A 144 3.64 9.99 -13.80
C ALA A 144 2.21 9.95 -14.35
N GLN A 145 1.92 8.99 -15.22
CA GLN A 145 0.59 8.80 -15.77
C GLN A 145 -0.22 7.88 -14.87
N LEU A 146 -1.34 8.39 -14.38
CA LEU A 146 -2.30 7.62 -13.60
C LEU A 146 -3.53 7.30 -14.45
N PRO A 147 -4.21 6.16 -14.23
CA PRO A 147 -5.45 5.86 -14.92
C PRO A 147 -6.53 6.90 -14.58
N ARG A 148 -7.45 7.16 -15.54
CA ARG A 148 -8.49 8.21 -15.40
C ARG A 148 -9.49 7.90 -14.29
N THR A 149 -9.77 6.66 -14.09
CA THR A 149 -10.66 6.18 -13.04
C THR A 149 -9.92 5.20 -12.15
N ALA A 150 -10.31 5.11 -10.90
CA ALA A 150 -10.00 3.95 -10.08
C ALA A 150 -10.82 2.77 -10.63
N ALA A 151 -10.57 2.43 -11.91
CA ALA A 151 -11.27 1.35 -12.55
C ALA A 151 -10.99 0.06 -11.79
N VAL A 152 -12.04 -0.44 -11.22
CA VAL A 152 -12.14 -1.68 -10.51
C VAL A 152 -12.19 -2.82 -11.54
#